data_725e0ee01f6ba3ec3c2a6447d6d49104
#
_entry.id   725e0ee01f6ba3ec3c2a6447d6d49104
#
_cell.length_a   1.000
_cell.length_b   1.000
_cell.length_c   1.000
_cell.angle_alpha   90.00
_cell.angle_beta   90.00
_cell.angle_gamma   90.00
#
_symmetry.space_group_name_H-M   'P 1'
#
loop_
_entity.id
_entity.type
_entity.pdbx_description
1 polymer ?
#
loop_
_entity_poly.entity_id
_entity_poly.type
_entity_poly.pdbx_seq_one_letter_code
_entity_poly.pdbx_strand_id
1 'polypeptide(L)'
;METSKNNSKDAHNTFNEEKSAAMMWAVRHKWPSGARFAFNCYQQWATLVIREGDGTGNLLHIKEGVNQGDPQDMIAYGLGILPLIRYLRTAHPGVTKSWYDDDSGAGGTLSGIRRHLGYPMVIGPLRGYLPETTKRILVVSPQSIPWAEALFWGYGLKVMTGSQYLGGFMGTEAAHDQWLKKIEGW
;
A
#
# COMPACT_ATOMS: atom_id res chain seq x y z
N MET A 1 -32.19 2.78 18.19
CA MET A 1 -31.41 3.98 17.79
C MET A 1 -30.02 3.47 17.42
N GLU A 2 -29.85 3.04 16.15
CA GLU A 2 -28.62 2.44 15.66
C GLU A 2 -27.65 3.54 15.26
N THR A 3 -26.55 3.63 15.99
CA THR A 3 -25.44 4.51 15.63
C THR A 3 -24.71 3.92 14.44
N SER A 4 -24.88 4.56 13.29
CA SER A 4 -24.13 4.34 12.08
C SER A 4 -22.62 4.45 12.37
N LYS A 5 -21.92 3.33 12.41
CA LYS A 5 -20.46 3.32 12.38
C LYS A 5 -20.02 3.63 10.96
N ASN A 6 -19.59 4.85 10.71
CA ASN A 6 -18.81 5.20 9.54
C ASN A 6 -17.48 4.47 9.61
N ASN A 7 -17.40 3.30 8.97
CA ASN A 7 -16.15 2.64 8.66
C ASN A 7 -15.53 3.33 7.43
N SER A 8 -14.79 4.42 7.64
CA SER A 8 -13.74 4.77 6.70
C SER A 8 -12.65 3.72 6.91
N LYS A 9 -12.69 2.65 6.13
CA LYS A 9 -11.56 1.73 6.01
C LYS A 9 -10.54 2.43 5.13
N ASP A 10 -9.61 3.14 5.75
CA ASP A 10 -8.31 3.36 5.15
C ASP A 10 -7.75 2.02 4.70
N ALA A 11 -6.95 2.04 3.62
CA ALA A 11 -6.23 0.87 3.16
C ALA A 11 -5.75 0.10 4.37
N HIS A 12 -6.07 -1.18 4.44
CA HIS A 12 -5.77 -1.99 5.61
C HIS A 12 -4.35 -1.69 6.02
N ASN A 13 -4.20 -1.19 7.21
CA ASN A 13 -3.02 -0.60 7.80
C ASN A 13 -1.82 -1.53 7.58
N THR A 14 -1.20 -1.42 6.40
CA THR A 14 -0.21 -2.36 5.86
C THR A 14 0.98 -2.49 6.81
N PHE A 15 1.29 -1.42 7.53
CA PHE A 15 2.33 -1.41 8.55
C PHE A 15 2.00 -2.34 9.73
N ASN A 16 0.75 -2.40 10.17
CA ASN A 16 0.33 -3.23 11.30
C ASN A 16 -0.03 -4.66 10.89
N GLU A 17 -0.19 -4.93 9.60
CA GLU A 17 -0.52 -6.26 9.06
C GLU A 17 0.73 -7.04 8.61
N GLU A 18 1.89 -6.38 8.53
CA GLU A 18 3.13 -7.04 8.16
C GLU A 18 3.50 -8.13 9.16
N LYS A 19 3.90 -9.29 8.64
CA LYS A 19 4.30 -10.42 9.48
C LYS A 19 5.63 -10.13 10.19
N SER A 20 5.59 -9.84 11.48
CA SER A 20 6.77 -9.49 12.29
C SER A 20 7.91 -10.49 12.15
N ALA A 21 7.61 -11.79 12.07
CA ALA A 21 8.63 -12.82 11.85
C ALA A 21 9.32 -12.69 10.49
N ALA A 22 8.59 -12.38 9.41
CA ALA A 22 9.15 -12.18 8.07
C ALA A 22 9.98 -10.89 8.01
N MET A 23 9.48 -9.81 8.63
CA MET A 23 10.19 -8.55 8.80
C MET A 23 11.51 -8.75 9.53
N MET A 24 11.49 -9.39 10.70
CA MET A 24 12.69 -9.64 11.51
C MET A 24 13.71 -10.50 10.77
N TRP A 25 13.25 -11.50 10.03
CA TRP A 25 14.12 -12.30 9.16
C TRP A 25 14.79 -11.41 8.10
N ALA A 26 14.02 -10.55 7.43
CA ALA A 26 14.56 -9.64 6.42
C ALA A 26 15.55 -8.63 7.01
N VAL A 27 15.24 -8.02 8.14
CA VAL A 27 16.14 -7.11 8.88
C VAL A 27 17.45 -7.81 9.21
N ARG A 28 17.40 -9.02 9.77
CA ARG A 28 18.60 -9.79 10.11
C ARG A 28 19.53 -10.03 8.91
N HIS A 29 18.96 -10.28 7.72
CA HIS A 29 19.74 -10.63 6.53
C HIS A 29 20.14 -9.41 5.68
N LYS A 30 19.41 -8.30 5.75
CA LYS A 30 19.63 -7.12 4.92
C LYS A 30 20.24 -5.95 5.67
N TRP A 31 20.03 -5.91 6.98
CA TRP A 31 20.58 -4.89 7.86
C TRP A 31 21.10 -5.53 9.17
N PRO A 32 22.17 -6.34 9.11
CA PRO A 32 22.68 -7.09 10.28
C PRO A 32 23.06 -6.19 11.45
N SER A 33 23.62 -5.00 11.18
CA SER A 33 24.03 -4.04 12.22
C SER A 33 22.84 -3.49 13.02
N GLY A 34 21.66 -3.35 12.39
CA GLY A 34 20.43 -2.92 13.06
C GLY A 34 19.60 -4.07 13.65
N ALA A 35 19.93 -5.31 13.32
CA ALA A 35 19.08 -6.46 13.65
C ALA A 35 18.82 -6.63 15.15
N ARG A 36 19.85 -6.43 16.00
CA ARG A 36 19.70 -6.53 17.45
C ARG A 36 18.77 -5.47 18.01
N PHE A 37 18.90 -4.25 17.49
CA PHE A 37 18.04 -3.14 17.90
C PHE A 37 16.58 -3.40 17.48
N ALA A 38 16.35 -3.71 16.21
CA ALA A 38 15.02 -4.04 15.71
C ALA A 38 14.39 -5.21 16.47
N PHE A 39 15.16 -6.27 16.76
CA PHE A 39 14.69 -7.39 17.57
C PHE A 39 14.22 -6.92 18.94
N ASN A 40 14.98 -6.08 19.63
CA ASN A 40 14.59 -5.58 20.96
C ASN A 40 13.32 -4.72 20.90
N CYS A 41 13.09 -3.98 19.81
CA CYS A 41 11.90 -3.15 19.64
C CYS A 41 10.63 -3.98 19.30
N TYR A 42 10.77 -5.02 18.46
CA TYR A 42 9.62 -5.70 17.84
C TYR A 42 9.46 -7.17 18.26
N GLN A 43 10.28 -7.70 19.20
CA GLN A 43 10.15 -9.08 19.67
C GLN A 43 8.92 -9.33 20.54
N GLN A 44 8.34 -8.28 21.10
CA GLN A 44 7.17 -8.35 21.99
C GLN A 44 6.04 -7.50 21.42
N TRP A 45 4.83 -7.78 21.86
CA TRP A 45 3.67 -6.99 21.50
C TRP A 45 3.82 -5.56 22.00
N ALA A 46 3.61 -4.59 21.12
CA ALA A 46 3.54 -3.20 21.55
C ALA A 46 2.22 -2.94 22.27
N THR A 47 2.29 -2.17 23.33
CA THR A 47 1.10 -1.75 24.07
C THR A 47 0.83 -0.28 23.80
N LEU A 48 -0.30 0.01 23.17
CA LEU A 48 -0.82 1.36 23.03
C LEU A 48 -1.75 1.69 24.18
N VAL A 49 -1.58 2.87 24.74
CA VAL A 49 -2.48 3.44 25.74
C VAL A 49 -3.35 4.48 25.05
N ILE A 50 -4.60 4.15 24.84
CA ILE A 50 -5.59 5.11 24.30
C ILE A 50 -6.21 5.81 25.51
N ARG A 51 -5.92 7.12 25.67
CA ARG A 51 -6.53 7.94 26.71
C ARG A 51 -7.83 8.54 26.20
N GLU A 52 -8.89 8.35 26.95
CA GLU A 52 -10.16 9.02 26.73
C GLU A 52 -10.17 10.37 27.47
N GLY A 53 -11.03 11.28 27.05
CA GLY A 53 -11.07 12.65 27.58
C GLY A 53 -11.46 12.75 29.08
N ASP A 54 -11.98 11.68 29.67
CA ASP A 54 -12.30 11.53 31.09
C ASP A 54 -11.12 11.02 31.95
N GLY A 55 -9.95 10.80 31.33
CA GLY A 55 -8.76 10.30 32.00
C GLY A 55 -8.69 8.77 32.11
N THR A 56 -9.70 8.04 31.65
CA THR A 56 -9.66 6.60 31.52
C THR A 56 -8.76 6.20 30.35
N GLY A 57 -8.16 5.03 30.41
CA GLY A 57 -7.27 4.53 29.36
C GLY A 57 -7.55 3.08 29.00
N ASN A 58 -7.68 2.81 27.73
CA ASN A 58 -7.75 1.46 27.20
C ASN A 58 -6.39 1.00 26.71
N LEU A 59 -6.02 -0.25 27.00
CA LEU A 59 -4.79 -0.88 26.51
C LEU A 59 -5.11 -1.68 25.25
N LEU A 60 -4.40 -1.37 24.18
CA LEU A 60 -4.45 -2.12 22.93
C LEU A 60 -3.09 -2.80 22.70
N HIS A 61 -3.11 -4.10 22.45
CA HIS A 61 -1.89 -4.84 22.13
C HIS A 61 -1.78 -5.03 20.61
N ILE A 62 -0.70 -4.50 20.04
CA ILE A 62 -0.34 -4.71 18.64
C ILE A 62 0.53 -5.95 18.58
N LYS A 63 0.06 -6.98 17.87
CA LYS A 63 0.69 -8.30 17.81
C LYS A 63 1.58 -8.50 16.60
N GLU A 64 1.35 -7.76 15.55
CA GLU A 64 2.04 -7.85 14.26
C GLU A 64 2.37 -6.46 13.73
N GLY A 65 3.33 -6.38 12.80
CA GLY A 65 3.69 -5.18 12.09
C GLY A 65 4.58 -4.22 12.85
N VAL A 66 4.62 -2.98 12.37
CA VAL A 66 5.35 -1.85 12.94
C VAL A 66 4.37 -0.76 13.36
N ASN A 67 4.70 -0.04 14.41
CA ASN A 67 3.85 1.04 14.91
C ASN A 67 4.01 2.29 14.03
N GLN A 68 2.94 2.75 13.42
CA GLN A 68 2.93 4.02 12.71
C GLN A 68 3.41 5.16 13.62
N GLY A 69 4.41 5.93 13.16
CA GLY A 69 5.04 6.99 13.93
C GLY A 69 6.30 6.57 14.68
N ASP A 70 6.69 5.30 14.66
CA ASP A 70 8.02 4.87 15.08
C ASP A 70 9.05 5.34 14.02
N PRO A 71 10.16 5.99 14.42
CA PRO A 71 11.19 6.43 13.46
C PRO A 71 11.77 5.33 12.57
N GLN A 72 11.56 4.07 12.91
CA GLN A 72 12.06 2.89 12.17
C GLN A 72 10.99 2.14 11.40
N ASP A 73 9.74 2.53 11.50
CA ASP A 73 8.62 1.84 10.85
C ASP A 73 8.85 1.69 9.34
N MET A 74 9.21 2.78 8.66
CA MET A 74 9.50 2.83 7.23
C MET A 74 10.65 1.89 6.83
N ILE A 75 11.71 1.82 7.63
CA ILE A 75 12.87 0.97 7.34
C ILE A 75 12.48 -0.50 7.54
N ALA A 76 11.83 -0.80 8.66
CA ALA A 76 11.43 -2.16 9.02
C ALA A 76 10.41 -2.71 8.00
N TYR A 77 9.38 -1.94 7.68
CA TYR A 77 8.39 -2.26 6.65
C TYR A 77 9.05 -2.44 5.28
N GLY A 78 9.87 -1.48 4.85
CA GLY A 78 10.55 -1.55 3.56
C GLY A 78 11.45 -2.78 3.42
N LEU A 79 12.13 -3.19 4.50
CA LEU A 79 12.93 -4.42 4.52
C LEU A 79 12.06 -5.67 4.47
N GLY A 80 10.94 -5.69 5.17
CA GLY A 80 10.02 -6.82 5.20
C GLY A 80 9.34 -7.07 3.86
N ILE A 81 8.92 -6.01 3.16
CA ILE A 81 8.27 -6.10 1.85
C ILE A 81 9.27 -6.28 0.68
N LEU A 82 10.56 -6.00 0.90
CA LEU A 82 11.59 -6.08 -0.15
C LEU A 82 11.65 -7.42 -0.90
N PRO A 83 11.47 -8.59 -0.26
CA PRO A 83 11.40 -9.86 -0.97
C PRO A 83 10.25 -9.94 -1.97
N LEU A 84 9.08 -9.40 -1.62
CA LEU A 84 7.92 -9.32 -2.52
C LEU A 84 8.22 -8.40 -3.71
N ILE A 85 8.78 -7.22 -3.47
CA ILE A 85 9.15 -6.26 -4.53
C ILE A 85 10.15 -6.90 -5.51
N ARG A 86 11.18 -7.57 -5.00
CA ARG A 86 12.19 -8.25 -5.83
C ARG A 86 11.58 -9.36 -6.66
N TYR A 87 10.73 -10.18 -6.07
CA TYR A 87 10.01 -11.22 -6.77
C TYR A 87 9.19 -10.64 -7.92
N LEU A 88 8.38 -9.60 -7.65
CA LEU A 88 7.55 -8.95 -8.66
C LEU A 88 8.38 -8.32 -9.80
N ARG A 89 9.55 -7.77 -9.48
CA ARG A 89 10.47 -7.23 -10.49
C ARG A 89 10.98 -8.32 -11.43
N THR A 90 11.33 -9.47 -10.89
CA THR A 90 11.84 -10.62 -11.67
C THR A 90 10.72 -11.29 -12.47
N ALA A 91 9.55 -11.49 -11.87
CA ALA A 91 8.44 -12.17 -12.51
C ALA A 91 7.81 -11.38 -13.68
N HIS A 92 7.91 -10.04 -13.63
CA HIS A 92 7.28 -9.15 -14.63
C HIS A 92 8.26 -8.06 -15.11
N PRO A 93 9.34 -8.42 -15.85
CA PRO A 93 10.38 -7.46 -16.28
C PRO A 93 9.84 -6.37 -17.21
N GLY A 94 8.78 -6.66 -17.99
CA GLY A 94 8.14 -5.70 -18.91
C GLY A 94 7.18 -4.72 -18.24
N VAL A 95 7.06 -4.74 -16.91
CA VAL A 95 6.25 -3.78 -16.14
C VAL A 95 7.19 -2.93 -15.29
N THR A 96 7.19 -1.62 -15.50
CA THR A 96 7.87 -0.67 -14.62
C THR A 96 7.12 -0.60 -13.29
N LYS A 97 7.83 -0.58 -12.18
CA LYS A 97 7.24 -0.60 -10.83
C LYS A 97 7.87 0.50 -9.98
N SER A 98 7.03 1.28 -9.35
CA SER A 98 7.37 2.19 -8.28
C SER A 98 6.78 1.68 -6.97
N TRP A 99 7.48 1.91 -5.88
CA TRP A 99 7.01 1.60 -4.54
C TRP A 99 7.45 2.72 -3.62
N TYR A 100 6.51 3.35 -3.00
CA TYR A 100 6.75 4.41 -2.05
C TYR A 100 5.83 4.17 -0.85
N ASP A 101 6.44 3.76 0.25
CA ASP A 101 5.73 3.39 1.47
C ASP A 101 4.69 2.29 1.21
N ASP A 102 3.44 2.49 1.55
CA ASP A 102 2.28 1.62 1.26
C ASP A 102 1.75 1.78 -0.18
N ASP A 103 2.10 2.88 -0.85
CA ASP A 103 1.70 3.16 -2.21
C ASP A 103 2.54 2.40 -3.25
N SER A 104 1.89 1.71 -4.15
CA SER A 104 2.55 1.04 -5.26
C SER A 104 1.98 1.45 -6.61
N GLY A 105 2.87 1.70 -7.56
CA GLY A 105 2.53 2.02 -8.95
C GLY A 105 3.10 1.02 -9.94
N ALA A 106 2.40 0.78 -11.03
CA ALA A 106 2.84 -0.07 -12.11
C ALA A 106 2.56 0.57 -13.47
N GLY A 107 3.55 0.58 -14.36
CA GLY A 107 3.44 1.09 -15.73
C GLY A 107 3.84 0.05 -16.76
N GLY A 108 3.13 -0.01 -17.88
CA GLY A 108 3.43 -0.97 -18.95
C GLY A 108 2.23 -1.23 -19.86
N THR A 109 2.29 -2.32 -20.62
CA THR A 109 1.14 -2.74 -21.43
C THR A 109 -0.01 -3.21 -20.56
N LEU A 110 -1.25 -3.03 -20.98
CA LEU A 110 -2.43 -3.42 -20.22
C LEU A 110 -2.42 -4.91 -19.85
N SER A 111 -2.00 -5.78 -20.78
CA SER A 111 -1.84 -7.21 -20.51
C SER A 111 -0.73 -7.52 -19.49
N GLY A 112 0.35 -6.75 -19.52
CA GLY A 112 1.44 -6.83 -18.54
C GLY A 112 0.97 -6.41 -17.14
N ILE A 113 0.29 -5.27 -17.06
CA ILE A 113 -0.29 -4.77 -15.80
C ILE A 113 -1.31 -5.76 -15.22
N ARG A 114 -2.19 -6.33 -16.05
CA ARG A 114 -3.17 -7.33 -15.60
C ARG A 114 -2.48 -8.55 -14.95
N ARG A 115 -1.46 -9.10 -15.61
CA ARG A 115 -0.68 -10.21 -15.05
C ARG A 115 0.01 -9.81 -13.75
N HIS A 116 0.61 -8.61 -13.73
CA HIS A 116 1.28 -8.09 -12.55
C HIS A 116 0.31 -7.95 -11.35
N LEU A 117 -0.88 -7.41 -11.54
CA LEU A 117 -1.87 -7.20 -10.46
C LEU A 117 -2.37 -8.49 -9.82
N GLY A 118 -2.38 -9.60 -10.54
CA GLY A 118 -2.79 -10.90 -9.99
C GLY A 118 -1.85 -11.41 -8.88
N TYR A 119 -0.57 -11.09 -8.95
CA TYR A 119 0.44 -11.60 -8.00
C TYR A 119 0.35 -10.97 -6.61
N PRO A 120 0.31 -9.64 -6.44
CA PRO A 120 0.14 -9.02 -5.12
C PRO A 120 -1.11 -9.48 -4.39
N MET A 121 -2.16 -9.82 -5.14
CA MET A 121 -3.41 -10.34 -4.56
C MET A 121 -3.25 -11.71 -3.91
N VAL A 122 -2.39 -12.55 -4.46
CA VAL A 122 -2.18 -13.93 -3.98
C VAL A 122 -1.02 -14.00 -2.98
N ILE A 123 0.11 -13.37 -3.31
CA ILE A 123 1.36 -13.49 -2.54
C ILE A 123 1.46 -12.39 -1.47
N GLY A 124 0.87 -11.23 -1.72
CA GLY A 124 0.88 -10.10 -0.79
C GLY A 124 0.41 -10.47 0.61
N PRO A 125 -0.78 -11.07 0.78
CA PRO A 125 -1.30 -11.45 2.09
C PRO A 125 -0.38 -12.37 2.90
N LEU A 126 0.40 -13.22 2.23
CA LEU A 126 1.40 -14.08 2.88
C LEU A 126 2.56 -13.28 3.49
N ARG A 127 2.70 -12.02 3.10
CA ARG A 127 3.73 -11.07 3.56
C ARG A 127 3.15 -9.91 4.37
N GLY A 128 1.84 -9.94 4.68
CA GLY A 128 1.16 -8.84 5.34
C GLY A 128 0.81 -7.66 4.41
N TYR A 129 1.09 -7.77 3.10
CA TYR A 129 0.66 -6.77 2.12
C TYR A 129 -0.74 -7.10 1.61
N LEU A 130 -1.73 -6.33 2.04
CA LEU A 130 -3.15 -6.50 1.69
C LEU A 130 -3.59 -5.38 0.73
N PRO A 131 -3.50 -5.59 -0.59
CA PRO A 131 -3.83 -4.55 -1.56
C PRO A 131 -5.32 -4.17 -1.48
N GLU A 132 -5.60 -2.88 -1.24
CA GLU A 132 -6.97 -2.37 -1.22
C GLU A 132 -7.52 -2.25 -2.66
N THR A 133 -8.55 -3.04 -2.97
CA THR A 133 -9.09 -3.11 -4.32
C THR A 133 -9.87 -1.87 -4.72
N THR A 134 -10.53 -1.21 -3.78
CA THR A 134 -11.44 -0.08 -4.04
C THR A 134 -10.72 1.23 -4.35
N LYS A 135 -9.45 1.34 -3.95
CA LYS A 135 -8.60 2.53 -4.16
C LYS A 135 -7.76 2.46 -5.45
N ARG A 136 -7.81 1.34 -6.18
CA ARG A 136 -6.98 1.15 -7.38
C ARG A 136 -7.50 1.97 -8.55
N ILE A 137 -6.55 2.65 -9.20
CA ILE A 137 -6.81 3.46 -10.38
C ILE A 137 -5.91 2.97 -11.52
N LEU A 138 -6.50 2.80 -12.70
CA LEU A 138 -5.80 2.54 -13.93
C LEU A 138 -5.94 3.75 -14.85
N VAL A 139 -4.82 4.43 -15.07
CA VAL A 139 -4.76 5.58 -15.99
C VAL A 139 -4.39 5.09 -17.38
N VAL A 140 -5.22 5.41 -18.36
CA VAL A 140 -5.05 5.02 -19.78
C VAL A 140 -5.38 6.17 -20.72
N SER A 141 -4.94 6.05 -21.96
CA SER A 141 -5.39 6.98 -23.01
C SER A 141 -6.90 6.81 -23.26
N PRO A 142 -7.61 7.88 -23.71
CA PRO A 142 -9.06 7.82 -23.94
C PRO A 142 -9.47 6.70 -24.88
N GLN A 143 -8.68 6.43 -25.92
CA GLN A 143 -8.96 5.36 -26.89
C GLN A 143 -8.87 3.96 -26.28
N SER A 144 -8.14 3.81 -25.19
CA SER A 144 -7.91 2.52 -24.54
C SER A 144 -8.93 2.19 -23.45
N ILE A 145 -9.81 3.13 -23.07
CA ILE A 145 -10.80 2.94 -22.00
C ILE A 145 -11.67 1.71 -22.23
N PRO A 146 -12.36 1.51 -23.38
CA PRO A 146 -13.25 0.37 -23.56
C PRO A 146 -12.53 -0.97 -23.42
N TRP A 147 -11.30 -1.03 -23.95
CA TRP A 147 -10.48 -2.23 -23.84
C TRP A 147 -9.98 -2.46 -22.39
N ALA A 148 -9.57 -1.40 -21.73
CA ALA A 148 -9.12 -1.48 -20.34
C ALA A 148 -10.26 -1.95 -19.41
N GLU A 149 -11.48 -1.38 -19.56
CA GLU A 149 -12.64 -1.79 -18.78
C GLU A 149 -13.00 -3.27 -19.00
N ALA A 150 -13.00 -3.73 -20.24
CA ALA A 150 -13.24 -5.13 -20.56
C ALA A 150 -12.14 -6.05 -19.98
N LEU A 151 -10.86 -5.67 -20.14
CA LEU A 151 -9.73 -6.48 -19.67
C LEU A 151 -9.65 -6.59 -18.17
N PHE A 152 -10.04 -5.55 -17.42
CA PHE A 152 -9.97 -5.47 -15.98
C PHE A 152 -11.33 -5.64 -15.28
N TRP A 153 -12.31 -6.15 -16.02
CA TRP A 153 -13.60 -6.51 -15.43
C TRP A 153 -13.41 -7.43 -14.22
N GLY A 154 -14.04 -7.09 -13.10
CA GLY A 154 -13.96 -7.87 -11.85
C GLY A 154 -12.71 -7.61 -10.99
N TYR A 155 -11.77 -6.76 -11.42
CA TYR A 155 -10.59 -6.39 -10.61
C TYR A 155 -10.86 -5.28 -9.57
N GLY A 156 -12.04 -4.66 -9.58
CA GLY A 156 -12.44 -3.61 -8.64
C GLY A 156 -11.68 -2.30 -8.79
N LEU A 157 -11.00 -2.08 -9.93
CA LEU A 157 -10.26 -0.84 -10.19
C LEU A 157 -11.08 0.16 -11.02
N LYS A 158 -10.75 1.45 -10.87
CA LYS A 158 -11.35 2.53 -11.66
C LYS A 158 -10.46 2.83 -12.86
N VAL A 159 -11.05 2.80 -14.09
CA VAL A 159 -10.36 3.19 -15.31
C VAL A 159 -10.58 4.67 -15.54
N MET A 160 -9.51 5.44 -15.74
CA MET A 160 -9.55 6.89 -15.87
C MET A 160 -8.51 7.38 -16.88
N THR A 161 -8.68 8.62 -17.37
CA THR A 161 -7.72 9.30 -18.25
C THR A 161 -6.67 10.11 -17.50
N GLY A 162 -6.82 10.24 -16.19
CA GLY A 162 -5.87 10.93 -15.33
C GLY A 162 -6.23 10.79 -13.85
N SER A 163 -5.22 10.83 -13.00
CA SER A 163 -5.36 10.79 -11.55
C SER A 163 -4.16 11.41 -10.85
N GLN A 164 -4.37 11.87 -9.63
CA GLN A 164 -3.30 12.26 -8.73
C GLN A 164 -2.55 11.01 -8.23
N TYR A 165 -1.22 11.11 -8.16
CA TYR A 165 -0.35 10.08 -7.60
C TYR A 165 0.87 10.72 -6.94
N LEU A 166 1.12 10.42 -5.65
CA LEU A 166 2.26 10.92 -4.86
C LEU A 166 2.45 12.45 -4.94
N GLY A 167 1.36 13.20 -4.82
CA GLY A 167 1.39 14.67 -4.90
C GLY A 167 1.48 15.26 -6.31
N GLY A 168 1.75 14.43 -7.32
CA GLY A 168 1.75 14.84 -8.74
C GLY A 168 0.47 14.39 -9.46
N PHE A 169 0.40 14.71 -10.74
CA PHE A 169 -0.68 14.29 -11.62
C PHE A 169 -0.14 13.42 -12.77
N MET A 170 -0.83 12.34 -13.07
CA MET A 170 -0.57 11.49 -14.23
C MET A 170 -1.82 11.43 -15.10
N GLY A 171 -1.69 11.64 -16.41
CA GLY A 171 -2.82 11.52 -17.32
C GLY A 171 -2.73 12.41 -18.55
N THR A 172 -3.87 12.61 -19.20
CA THR A 172 -4.00 13.50 -20.35
C THR A 172 -4.02 14.98 -19.90
N GLU A 173 -3.64 15.88 -20.79
CA GLU A 173 -3.69 17.34 -20.57
C GLU A 173 -5.10 17.80 -20.16
N ALA A 174 -6.12 17.33 -20.86
CA ALA A 174 -7.51 17.66 -20.53
C ALA A 174 -7.93 17.22 -19.12
N ALA A 175 -7.47 16.06 -18.66
CA ALA A 175 -7.74 15.60 -17.30
C ALA A 175 -6.92 16.40 -16.25
N HIS A 176 -5.71 16.84 -16.61
CA HIS A 176 -4.89 17.70 -15.78
C HIS A 176 -5.52 19.07 -15.58
N ASP A 177 -6.01 19.69 -16.65
CA ASP A 177 -6.69 20.99 -16.58
C ASP A 177 -7.95 20.93 -15.71
N GLN A 178 -8.71 19.84 -15.78
CA GLN A 178 -9.85 19.62 -14.90
C GLN A 178 -9.44 19.49 -13.43
N TRP A 179 -8.34 18.82 -13.18
CA TRP A 179 -7.80 18.65 -11.82
C TRP A 179 -7.30 19.98 -11.26
N LEU A 180 -6.58 20.80 -12.05
CA LEU A 180 -6.13 22.14 -11.66
C LEU A 180 -7.29 23.05 -11.29
N LYS A 181 -8.33 23.11 -12.13
CA LYS A 181 -9.55 23.89 -11.83
C LYS A 181 -10.22 23.49 -10.52
N LYS A 182 -10.14 22.21 -10.16
CA LYS A 182 -10.69 21.73 -8.89
C LYS A 182 -9.88 22.19 -7.69
N ILE A 183 -8.55 22.32 -7.85
CA ILE A 183 -7.66 22.79 -6.77
C ILE A 183 -7.74 24.31 -6.61
N GLU A 184 -7.79 25.05 -7.72
CA GLU A 184 -7.89 26.51 -7.71
C GLU A 184 -9.24 27.02 -7.18
N GLY A 185 -10.26 26.18 -7.17
CA GLY A 185 -11.59 26.47 -6.60
C GLY A 185 -11.70 26.28 -5.09
N TRP A 186 -10.58 26.04 -4.42
CA TRP A 186 -10.44 25.99 -2.94
C TRP A 186 -9.81 27.30 -2.49
#